data_f06991830a41c9187af776fffcf19e8d
#
_entry.id   f06991830a41c9187af776fffcf19e8d
#
_cell.length_a   1.000
_cell.length_b   1.000
_cell.length_c   1.000
_cell.angle_alpha   90.00
_cell.angle_beta   90.00
_cell.angle_gamma   90.00
#
_symmetry.space_group_name_H-M   'P 1'
#
loop_
_entity.id
_entity.type
_entity.pdbx_description
1 polymer ?
#
loop_
_entity_poly.entity_id
_entity_poly.type
_entity_poly.pdbx_seq_one_letter_code
_entity_poly.pdbx_strand_id
1 'polypeptide(L)'
;METRVLREITPLNENDFMYVADRHKKEFDYPIHIHDVLELNFVANAAGARRVVGDSSEVIDNLDLVLITSPDLEHMWEQYECKSEDIHEVTVQFRLYFERPTSPFRYNSHKSVYRMLVRAKRGLAFPPQAIMLVYHRLVRLSSIEDGFLAVQELFSILYELSKFDNARELATSSFAKVEVESESKRILKVKNYIDEHYKDDMSLEQLADLVGMTPTAFSRYFKQRTSKNISEYIVDIRLGHAARMLIDTADSVSTICWRTGFNTLSNFNRLFRKRKGCNPTEFREKYQKTKVIV
;
A
#
# COMPACT_ATOMS: atom_id res chain seq x y z
N MET A 1 12.06 1.93 -21.04
CA MET A 1 12.37 1.57 -19.63
C MET A 1 11.13 0.90 -19.08
N GLU A 2 11.17 -0.40 -18.76
CA GLU A 2 10.03 -1.03 -18.05
C GLU A 2 9.90 -0.41 -16.66
N THR A 3 8.78 0.26 -16.40
CA THR A 3 8.44 0.79 -15.08
C THR A 3 8.17 -0.41 -14.17
N ARG A 4 9.08 -0.69 -13.24
CA ARG A 4 8.88 -1.80 -12.29
C ARG A 4 7.97 -1.32 -11.17
N VAL A 5 6.81 -1.93 -11.02
CA VAL A 5 5.88 -1.69 -9.91
C VAL A 5 6.55 -2.10 -8.59
N LEU A 6 6.56 -1.18 -7.63
CA LEU A 6 7.09 -1.42 -6.29
C LEU A 6 6.01 -2.08 -5.44
N ARG A 7 6.34 -3.15 -4.69
CA ARG A 7 5.47 -3.60 -3.61
C ARG A 7 5.84 -2.82 -2.34
N GLU A 8 4.93 -1.99 -1.89
CA GLU A 8 5.07 -1.29 -0.61
C GLU A 8 4.75 -2.26 0.52
N ILE A 9 5.59 -2.28 1.55
CA ILE A 9 5.23 -2.88 2.82
C ILE A 9 4.81 -1.76 3.73
N THR A 10 3.54 -1.83 4.10
CA THR A 10 2.92 -0.84 4.96
C THR A 10 3.53 -0.87 6.37
N PRO A 11 3.54 0.23 7.11
CA PRO A 11 4.05 0.28 8.47
C PRO A 11 3.21 -0.47 9.50
N LEU A 12 2.12 -1.12 9.12
CA LEU A 12 1.22 -1.85 10.02
C LEU A 12 1.82 -3.15 10.53
N ASN A 13 1.91 -3.33 11.86
CA ASN A 13 2.19 -4.61 12.50
C ASN A 13 0.98 -5.55 12.40
N GLU A 14 1.14 -6.83 12.73
CA GLU A 14 0.03 -7.79 12.73
C GLU A 14 -1.13 -7.37 13.63
N ASN A 15 -0.85 -6.67 14.74
CA ASN A 15 -1.84 -6.21 15.71
C ASN A 15 -2.33 -4.77 15.46
N ASP A 16 -1.76 -4.06 14.47
CA ASP A 16 -2.18 -2.71 14.14
C ASP A 16 -3.37 -2.75 13.17
N PHE A 17 -4.39 -1.95 13.45
CA PHE A 17 -5.54 -1.81 12.58
C PHE A 17 -5.30 -0.78 11.48
N MET A 18 -4.72 0.37 11.81
CA MET A 18 -4.50 1.48 10.88
C MET A 18 -3.17 2.19 11.13
N TYR A 19 -2.70 2.85 10.08
CA TYR A 19 -1.56 3.75 10.08
C TYR A 19 -1.96 5.04 9.38
N VAL A 20 -1.61 6.18 9.97
CA VAL A 20 -1.86 7.50 9.38
C VAL A 20 -0.53 8.19 9.16
N ALA A 21 -0.28 8.60 7.94
CA ALA A 21 0.84 9.46 7.59
C ALA A 21 0.31 10.82 7.15
N ASP A 22 0.70 11.86 7.86
CA ASP A 22 0.42 13.25 7.56
C ASP A 22 1.72 13.95 7.15
N ARG A 23 1.79 14.44 5.92
CA ARG A 23 3.04 14.90 5.31
C ARG A 23 2.85 16.20 4.57
N HIS A 24 3.77 17.13 4.78
CA HIS A 24 3.99 18.28 3.92
C HIS A 24 5.24 18.05 3.09
N LYS A 25 5.14 18.15 1.78
CA LYS A 25 6.23 17.85 0.85
C LYS A 25 6.24 18.79 -0.37
N LYS A 26 7.40 18.94 -1.00
CA LYS A 26 7.56 19.81 -2.19
C LYS A 26 7.32 19.07 -3.51
N GLU A 27 7.41 17.75 -3.48
CA GLU A 27 7.29 16.91 -4.68
C GLU A 27 6.71 15.53 -4.35
N PHE A 28 6.09 14.93 -5.35
CA PHE A 28 5.71 13.52 -5.31
C PHE A 28 6.92 12.68 -5.73
N ASP A 29 7.52 11.99 -4.78
CA ASP A 29 8.74 11.22 -4.97
C ASP A 29 8.54 9.70 -4.77
N TYR A 30 7.32 9.26 -4.53
CA TYR A 30 7.02 7.85 -4.36
C TYR A 30 6.61 7.21 -5.69
N PRO A 31 7.31 6.13 -6.13
CA PRO A 31 7.06 5.51 -7.43
C PRO A 31 5.74 4.76 -7.44
N ILE A 32 5.31 4.32 -8.64
CA ILE A 32 4.16 3.44 -8.80
C ILE A 32 4.34 2.17 -7.93
N HIS A 33 3.33 1.86 -7.15
CA HIS A 33 3.39 0.80 -6.13
C HIS A 33 2.06 0.09 -5.95
N ILE A 34 2.12 -1.03 -5.23
CA ILE A 34 1.00 -1.82 -4.73
C ILE A 34 1.25 -2.18 -3.27
N HIS A 35 0.20 -2.46 -2.52
CA HIS A 35 0.28 -2.93 -1.12
C HIS A 35 -0.90 -3.83 -0.74
N ASP A 36 -0.83 -4.53 0.40
CA ASP A 36 -1.80 -5.56 0.81
C ASP A 36 -2.94 -5.02 1.70
N VAL A 37 -2.92 -3.74 2.04
CA VAL A 37 -3.92 -3.11 2.91
C VAL A 37 -4.84 -2.19 2.12
N LEU A 38 -5.92 -1.74 2.72
CA LEU A 38 -6.75 -0.70 2.16
C LEU A 38 -6.09 0.66 2.38
N GLU A 39 -6.26 1.57 1.43
CA GLU A 39 -5.71 2.91 1.52
C GLU A 39 -6.76 3.97 1.19
N LEU A 40 -6.85 4.98 2.04
CA LEU A 40 -7.52 6.23 1.76
C LEU A 40 -6.45 7.33 1.67
N ASN A 41 -6.18 7.80 0.46
CA ASN A 41 -5.18 8.83 0.20
C ASN A 41 -5.84 10.16 -0.12
N PHE A 42 -5.49 11.17 0.67
CA PHE A 42 -5.93 12.56 0.49
C PHE A 42 -4.73 13.43 0.13
N VAL A 43 -4.92 14.29 -0.86
CA VAL A 43 -3.90 15.27 -1.29
C VAL A 43 -4.54 16.64 -1.42
N ALA A 44 -3.85 17.66 -0.91
CA ALA A 44 -4.22 19.06 -1.05
C ALA A 44 -3.03 19.88 -1.58
N ASN A 45 -3.31 21.03 -2.15
CA ASN A 45 -2.33 21.91 -2.79
C ASN A 45 -1.55 21.24 -3.95
N ALA A 46 -2.21 20.34 -4.67
CA ALA A 46 -1.57 19.50 -5.68
C ALA A 46 -2.09 19.75 -7.11
N ALA A 47 -2.69 20.91 -7.37
CA ALA A 47 -3.18 21.24 -8.71
C ALA A 47 -2.12 21.04 -9.78
N GLY A 48 -2.45 20.28 -10.83
CA GLY A 48 -1.52 19.94 -11.90
C GLY A 48 -0.69 18.67 -11.67
N ALA A 49 -0.80 18.05 -10.51
CA ALA A 49 -0.21 16.71 -10.30
C ALA A 49 -0.97 15.66 -11.13
N ARG A 50 -0.30 14.56 -11.47
CA ARG A 50 -0.91 13.46 -12.19
C ARG A 50 -1.10 12.27 -11.25
N ARG A 51 -2.34 11.81 -11.14
CA ARG A 51 -2.69 10.58 -10.44
C ARG A 51 -2.78 9.43 -11.43
N VAL A 52 -2.14 8.32 -11.13
CA VAL A 52 -2.25 7.05 -11.84
C VAL A 52 -2.85 6.01 -10.91
N VAL A 53 -3.94 5.36 -11.32
CA VAL A 53 -4.57 4.25 -10.58
C VAL A 53 -5.02 3.20 -11.59
N GLY A 54 -4.37 2.05 -11.60
CA GLY A 54 -4.54 1.04 -12.64
C GLY A 54 -4.27 1.61 -14.03
N ASP A 55 -5.22 1.47 -14.92
CA ASP A 55 -5.17 2.02 -16.29
C ASP A 55 -5.75 3.45 -16.41
N SER A 56 -6.10 4.09 -15.29
CA SER A 56 -6.50 5.50 -15.25
C SER A 56 -5.30 6.40 -15.00
N SER A 57 -5.14 7.44 -15.80
CA SER A 57 -4.11 8.48 -15.64
C SER A 57 -4.76 9.85 -15.86
N GLU A 58 -4.79 10.67 -14.80
CA GLU A 58 -5.51 11.94 -14.80
C GLU A 58 -4.73 13.03 -14.08
N VAL A 59 -4.81 14.26 -14.62
CA VAL A 59 -4.34 15.46 -13.93
C VAL A 59 -5.39 15.86 -12.90
N ILE A 60 -4.96 16.05 -11.65
CA ILE A 60 -5.85 16.39 -10.54
C ILE A 60 -5.92 17.90 -10.31
N ASP A 61 -7.02 18.31 -9.69
CA ASP A 61 -7.20 19.66 -9.17
C ASP A 61 -6.46 19.85 -7.83
N ASN A 62 -6.76 20.95 -7.14
CA ASN A 62 -6.13 21.29 -5.86
C ASN A 62 -6.34 20.25 -4.75
N LEU A 63 -7.46 19.52 -4.80
CA LEU A 63 -7.83 18.48 -3.83
C LEU A 63 -8.10 17.18 -4.55
N ASP A 64 -7.58 16.08 -4.00
CA ASP A 64 -7.85 14.74 -4.47
C ASP A 64 -8.07 13.80 -3.28
N LEU A 65 -9.02 12.90 -3.38
CA LEU A 65 -9.28 11.87 -2.37
C LEU A 65 -9.63 10.57 -3.08
N VAL A 66 -8.84 9.54 -2.83
CA VAL A 66 -9.03 8.22 -3.45
C VAL A 66 -9.02 7.13 -2.38
N LEU A 67 -9.99 6.21 -2.49
CA LEU A 67 -10.02 4.98 -1.71
C LEU A 67 -9.60 3.81 -2.61
N ILE A 68 -8.65 3.00 -2.15
CA ILE A 68 -8.14 1.81 -2.82
C ILE A 68 -8.33 0.63 -1.89
N THR A 69 -8.99 -0.45 -2.36
CA THR A 69 -9.27 -1.64 -1.56
C THR A 69 -8.79 -2.94 -2.22
N SER A 70 -8.21 -2.86 -3.42
CA SER A 70 -7.58 -4.01 -4.08
C SER A 70 -6.09 -4.06 -3.73
N PRO A 71 -5.56 -5.21 -3.27
CA PRO A 71 -4.17 -5.33 -2.82
C PRO A 71 -3.15 -5.19 -3.95
N ASP A 72 -3.55 -5.40 -5.20
CA ASP A 72 -2.64 -5.38 -6.34
C ASP A 72 -2.96 -4.26 -7.34
N LEU A 73 -3.79 -3.27 -6.95
CA LEU A 73 -4.08 -2.13 -7.80
C LEU A 73 -2.93 -1.13 -7.79
N GLU A 74 -2.22 -1.07 -8.91
CA GLU A 74 -1.10 -0.15 -9.10
C GLU A 74 -1.55 1.30 -8.99
N HIS A 75 -0.84 2.09 -8.19
CA HIS A 75 -1.17 3.50 -8.05
C HIS A 75 0.04 4.36 -7.69
N MET A 76 -0.04 5.64 -8.02
CA MET A 76 0.90 6.70 -7.64
C MET A 76 0.32 8.08 -7.88
N TRP A 77 0.93 9.08 -7.23
CA TRP A 77 0.83 10.48 -7.61
C TRP A 77 2.21 10.96 -8.03
N GLU A 78 2.29 11.77 -9.08
CA GLU A 78 3.54 12.31 -9.60
C GLU A 78 3.43 13.81 -9.85
N GLN A 79 4.57 14.50 -9.85
CA GLN A 79 4.65 15.95 -9.91
C GLN A 79 4.00 16.52 -11.17
N TYR A 80 4.27 15.94 -12.33
CA TYR A 80 3.77 16.34 -13.64
C TYR A 80 3.82 17.87 -13.85
N GLU A 81 2.68 18.59 -13.82
CA GLU A 81 2.58 20.06 -13.98
C GLU A 81 2.38 20.78 -12.64
N CYS A 82 2.37 20.09 -11.52
CA CYS A 82 2.22 20.68 -10.20
C CYS A 82 3.43 21.54 -9.84
N LYS A 83 3.17 22.79 -9.44
CA LYS A 83 4.18 23.77 -9.04
C LYS A 83 4.13 24.12 -7.56
N SER A 84 3.35 23.39 -6.78
CA SER A 84 3.25 23.62 -5.35
C SER A 84 4.56 23.28 -4.65
N GLU A 85 4.96 24.13 -3.72
CA GLU A 85 6.08 23.88 -2.81
C GLU A 85 5.64 23.36 -1.44
N ASP A 86 4.32 23.22 -1.24
CA ASP A 86 3.70 22.72 0.00
C ASP A 86 2.50 21.83 -0.33
N ILE A 87 2.78 20.63 -0.83
CA ILE A 87 1.77 19.59 -1.04
C ILE A 87 1.48 18.96 0.31
N HIS A 88 0.22 18.99 0.72
CA HIS A 88 -0.23 18.30 1.93
C HIS A 88 -0.84 16.95 1.57
N GLU A 89 -0.28 15.87 2.08
CA GLU A 89 -0.75 14.49 1.85
C GLU A 89 -1.07 13.81 3.16
N VAL A 90 -2.29 13.26 3.26
CA VAL A 90 -2.71 12.40 4.36
C VAL A 90 -3.02 11.02 3.79
N THR A 91 -2.19 10.03 4.13
CA THR A 91 -2.37 8.63 3.73
C THR A 91 -2.84 7.83 4.95
N VAL A 92 -4.00 7.20 4.82
CA VAL A 92 -4.55 6.29 5.84
C VAL A 92 -4.54 4.88 5.29
N GLN A 93 -3.64 4.04 5.80
CA GLN A 93 -3.58 2.62 5.48
C GLN A 93 -4.21 1.81 6.60
N PHE A 94 -5.09 0.85 6.26
CA PHE A 94 -5.83 0.10 7.29
C PHE A 94 -6.19 -1.31 6.83
N ARG A 95 -6.42 -2.21 7.80
CA ARG A 95 -6.84 -3.59 7.54
C ARG A 95 -8.33 -3.74 7.76
N LEU A 96 -9.03 -4.18 6.72
CA LEU A 96 -10.45 -4.44 6.81
C LEU A 96 -10.85 -5.62 5.91
N TYR A 97 -11.19 -6.74 6.52
CA TYR A 97 -11.58 -7.97 5.81
C TYR A 97 -13.08 -7.95 5.47
N PHE A 98 -13.52 -6.93 4.72
CA PHE A 98 -14.95 -6.69 4.44
C PHE A 98 -15.61 -7.77 3.57
N GLU A 99 -14.86 -8.52 2.79
CA GLU A 99 -15.37 -9.58 1.90
C GLU A 99 -15.59 -10.93 2.59
N ARG A 100 -15.03 -11.15 3.77
CA ARG A 100 -15.20 -12.40 4.50
C ARG A 100 -16.69 -12.65 4.76
N PRO A 101 -17.18 -13.91 4.64
CA PRO A 101 -18.59 -14.23 4.91
C PRO A 101 -19.07 -13.78 6.30
N THR A 102 -18.16 -13.78 7.28
CA THR A 102 -18.41 -13.37 8.67
C THR A 102 -18.21 -11.88 8.94
N SER A 103 -17.89 -11.09 7.90
CA SER A 103 -17.65 -9.66 8.08
C SER A 103 -18.91 -8.91 8.52
N PRO A 104 -18.85 -8.07 9.56
CA PRO A 104 -19.97 -7.23 9.98
C PRO A 104 -20.44 -6.27 8.89
N PHE A 105 -19.58 -5.93 7.94
CA PHE A 105 -19.92 -5.05 6.82
C PHE A 105 -20.91 -5.64 5.84
N ARG A 106 -21.17 -6.95 5.91
CA ARG A 106 -22.18 -7.63 5.10
C ARG A 106 -23.61 -7.49 5.64
N TYR A 107 -23.79 -7.00 6.87
CA TYR A 107 -25.12 -6.73 7.42
C TYR A 107 -25.77 -5.50 6.75
N ASN A 108 -27.10 -5.49 6.72
CA ASN A 108 -27.88 -4.43 6.08
C ASN A 108 -27.55 -3.03 6.61
N SER A 109 -27.21 -2.92 7.89
CA SER A 109 -26.81 -1.66 8.55
C SER A 109 -25.55 -1.01 7.95
N HIS A 110 -24.69 -1.82 7.32
CA HIS A 110 -23.42 -1.35 6.75
C HIS A 110 -23.38 -1.41 5.22
N LYS A 111 -24.55 -1.62 4.58
CA LYS A 111 -24.65 -1.86 3.13
C LYS A 111 -24.04 -0.75 2.26
N SER A 112 -24.14 0.52 2.66
CA SER A 112 -23.55 1.64 1.93
C SER A 112 -22.02 1.56 1.95
N VAL A 113 -21.44 1.35 3.12
CA VAL A 113 -19.98 1.19 3.28
C VAL A 113 -19.47 -0.03 2.52
N TYR A 114 -20.15 -1.16 2.62
CA TYR A 114 -19.79 -2.37 1.88
C TYR A 114 -19.77 -2.13 0.35
N ARG A 115 -20.82 -1.51 -0.19
CA ARG A 115 -20.89 -1.18 -1.63
C ARG A 115 -19.75 -0.24 -2.05
N MET A 116 -19.45 0.77 -1.26
CA MET A 116 -18.33 1.68 -1.49
C MET A 116 -16.99 0.93 -1.51
N LEU A 117 -16.73 0.06 -0.52
CA LEU A 117 -15.51 -0.74 -0.46
C LEU A 117 -15.36 -1.68 -1.67
N VAL A 118 -16.46 -2.30 -2.12
CA VAL A 118 -16.45 -3.13 -3.34
C VAL A 118 -16.12 -2.32 -4.58
N ARG A 119 -16.68 -1.12 -4.74
CA ARG A 119 -16.39 -0.21 -5.86
C ARG A 119 -14.94 0.26 -5.84
N ALA A 120 -14.40 0.50 -4.65
CA ALA A 120 -13.04 0.97 -4.44
C ALA A 120 -11.95 -0.07 -4.80
N LYS A 121 -12.31 -1.31 -5.14
CA LYS A 121 -11.38 -2.28 -5.76
C LYS A 121 -10.83 -1.80 -7.10
N ARG A 122 -11.48 -0.86 -7.74
CA ARG A 122 -11.05 -0.21 -8.97
C ARG A 122 -10.44 1.17 -8.74
N GLY A 123 -10.16 1.51 -7.46
CA GLY A 123 -9.86 2.87 -7.06
C GLY A 123 -11.11 3.76 -7.18
N LEU A 124 -11.50 4.43 -6.12
CA LEU A 124 -12.70 5.25 -6.05
C LEU A 124 -12.31 6.69 -5.73
N ALA A 125 -12.43 7.57 -6.72
CA ALA A 125 -12.20 9.01 -6.53
C ALA A 125 -13.49 9.71 -6.08
N PHE A 126 -13.37 10.54 -5.04
CA PHE A 126 -14.49 11.25 -4.46
C PHE A 126 -14.65 12.65 -5.04
N PRO A 127 -15.88 13.15 -5.18
CA PRO A 127 -16.14 14.49 -5.67
C PRO A 127 -15.74 15.54 -4.61
N PRO A 128 -15.49 16.82 -5.02
CA PRO A 128 -15.07 17.89 -4.10
C PRO A 128 -15.98 18.07 -2.87
N GLN A 129 -17.30 17.87 -3.03
CA GLN A 129 -18.26 17.98 -1.92
C GLN A 129 -18.01 16.92 -0.84
N ALA A 130 -17.67 15.69 -1.24
CA ALA A 130 -17.31 14.62 -0.32
C ALA A 130 -15.99 14.93 0.38
N ILE A 131 -14.99 15.43 -0.36
CA ILE A 131 -13.69 15.81 0.19
C ILE A 131 -13.87 16.90 1.25
N MET A 132 -14.58 17.97 0.93
CA MET A 132 -14.82 19.08 1.86
C MET A 132 -15.54 18.65 3.14
N LEU A 133 -16.45 17.68 3.06
CA LEU A 133 -17.17 17.14 4.22
C LEU A 133 -16.22 16.44 5.22
N VAL A 134 -15.20 15.75 4.73
CA VAL A 134 -14.29 14.96 5.58
C VAL A 134 -12.91 15.60 5.77
N TYR A 135 -12.61 16.70 5.08
CA TYR A 135 -11.30 17.35 5.06
C TYR A 135 -10.68 17.55 6.44
N HIS A 136 -11.35 18.32 7.30
CA HIS A 136 -10.84 18.63 8.64
C HIS A 136 -10.70 17.39 9.53
N ARG A 137 -11.52 16.38 9.29
CA ARG A 137 -11.49 15.12 10.01
C ARG A 137 -10.30 14.26 9.58
N LEU A 138 -10.02 14.20 8.29
CA LEU A 138 -8.84 13.52 7.75
C LEU A 138 -7.55 14.15 8.26
N VAL A 139 -7.44 15.49 8.20
CA VAL A 139 -6.25 16.21 8.69
C VAL A 139 -6.07 15.99 10.20
N ARG A 140 -7.16 16.00 10.98
CA ARG A 140 -7.07 15.79 12.43
C ARG A 140 -6.81 14.34 12.82
N LEU A 141 -7.02 13.38 11.93
CA LEU A 141 -6.93 11.95 12.25
C LEU A 141 -5.54 11.57 12.76
N SER A 142 -4.47 12.19 12.22
CA SER A 142 -3.08 12.00 12.65
C SER A 142 -2.77 12.48 14.07
N SER A 143 -3.59 13.38 14.61
CA SER A 143 -3.43 13.98 15.96
C SER A 143 -4.26 13.31 17.05
N ILE A 144 -5.06 12.29 16.72
CA ILE A 144 -5.84 11.53 17.71
C ILE A 144 -4.92 10.51 18.38
N GLU A 145 -4.57 10.76 19.64
CA GLU A 145 -3.66 9.89 20.42
C GLU A 145 -4.31 8.55 20.83
N ASP A 146 -5.63 8.55 21.08
CA ASP A 146 -6.37 7.34 21.45
C ASP A 146 -6.68 6.50 20.21
N GLY A 147 -6.08 5.30 20.14
CA GLY A 147 -6.22 4.39 18.99
C GLY A 147 -7.65 3.96 18.71
N PHE A 148 -8.47 3.75 19.74
CA PHE A 148 -9.88 3.38 19.56
C PHE A 148 -10.69 4.55 18.95
N LEU A 149 -10.46 5.78 19.46
CA LEU A 149 -11.12 6.96 18.92
C LEU A 149 -10.68 7.27 17.49
N ALA A 150 -9.39 7.04 17.14
CA ALA A 150 -8.91 7.20 15.77
C ALA A 150 -9.56 6.19 14.81
N VAL A 151 -9.69 4.93 15.21
CA VAL A 151 -10.39 3.90 14.43
C VAL A 151 -11.88 4.23 14.27
N GLN A 152 -12.54 4.68 15.35
CA GLN A 152 -13.94 5.12 15.30
C GLN A 152 -14.11 6.30 14.32
N GLU A 153 -13.19 7.26 14.33
CA GLU A 153 -13.20 8.41 13.42
C GLU A 153 -13.03 7.97 11.97
N LEU A 154 -12.10 7.04 11.69
CA LEU A 154 -11.96 6.46 10.35
C LEU A 154 -13.26 5.80 9.87
N PHE A 155 -13.92 4.97 10.69
CA PHE A 155 -15.20 4.38 10.31
C PHE A 155 -16.28 5.42 10.05
N SER A 156 -16.32 6.48 10.84
CA SER A 156 -17.24 7.58 10.64
C SER A 156 -16.97 8.33 9.33
N ILE A 157 -15.69 8.57 8.99
CA ILE A 157 -15.27 9.12 7.68
C ILE A 157 -15.72 8.21 6.53
N LEU A 158 -15.44 6.93 6.61
CA LEU A 158 -15.84 5.95 5.59
C LEU A 158 -17.37 5.90 5.43
N TYR A 159 -18.12 6.01 6.52
CA TYR A 159 -19.58 6.07 6.46
C TYR A 159 -20.06 7.33 5.72
N GLU A 160 -19.52 8.51 6.03
CA GLU A 160 -19.88 9.74 5.33
C GLU A 160 -19.57 9.67 3.83
N LEU A 161 -18.37 9.18 3.48
CA LEU A 161 -17.96 8.97 2.10
C LEU A 161 -18.89 7.97 1.36
N SER A 162 -19.39 6.96 2.06
CA SER A 162 -20.29 5.96 1.47
C SER A 162 -21.66 6.49 1.01
N LYS A 163 -22.00 7.71 1.37
CA LYS A 163 -23.25 8.40 0.94
C LYS A 163 -23.12 9.04 -0.44
N PHE A 164 -21.92 9.12 -0.99
CA PHE A 164 -21.66 9.74 -2.30
C PHE A 164 -21.67 8.72 -3.43
N ASP A 165 -22.85 8.45 -3.98
CA ASP A 165 -23.02 7.51 -5.10
C ASP A 165 -22.33 8.01 -6.40
N ASN A 166 -22.07 9.31 -6.52
CA ASN A 166 -21.37 9.95 -7.63
C ASN A 166 -19.82 9.88 -7.51
N ALA A 167 -19.27 9.23 -6.51
CA ALA A 167 -17.86 8.88 -6.50
C ALA A 167 -17.52 8.00 -7.72
N ARG A 168 -16.38 8.24 -8.36
CA ARG A 168 -16.04 7.68 -9.67
C ARG A 168 -14.99 6.57 -9.55
N GLU A 169 -15.28 5.43 -10.14
CA GLU A 169 -14.32 4.34 -10.29
C GLU A 169 -13.26 4.71 -11.33
N LEU A 170 -12.00 4.45 -11.04
CA LEU A 170 -10.84 4.87 -11.83
C LEU A 170 -10.42 3.79 -12.83
N ALA A 171 -10.03 2.62 -12.36
CA ALA A 171 -9.60 1.55 -13.23
C ALA A 171 -10.77 0.91 -13.99
N THR A 172 -10.53 0.45 -15.22
CA THR A 172 -11.53 -0.25 -16.02
C THR A 172 -11.87 -1.63 -15.46
N SER A 173 -13.03 -2.16 -15.81
CA SER A 173 -13.44 -3.51 -15.38
C SER A 173 -12.55 -4.61 -15.95
N SER A 174 -11.91 -4.38 -17.09
CA SER A 174 -10.94 -5.30 -17.69
C SER A 174 -9.69 -5.41 -16.84
N PHE A 175 -9.18 -4.29 -16.35
CA PHE A 175 -8.00 -4.25 -15.48
C PHE A 175 -8.31 -4.93 -14.14
N ALA A 176 -9.43 -4.60 -13.48
CA ALA A 176 -9.84 -5.21 -12.22
C ALA A 176 -10.20 -6.71 -12.35
N LYS A 177 -10.74 -7.16 -13.49
CA LYS A 177 -11.10 -8.58 -13.71
C LYS A 177 -9.88 -9.48 -13.90
N VAL A 178 -8.79 -8.98 -14.46
CA VAL A 178 -7.56 -9.77 -14.62
C VAL A 178 -6.95 -10.14 -13.25
N GLU A 179 -7.22 -9.36 -12.21
CA GLU A 179 -6.70 -9.60 -10.86
C GLU A 179 -7.63 -10.44 -9.98
N VAL A 180 -8.93 -10.33 -10.12
CA VAL A 180 -9.92 -11.02 -9.26
C VAL A 180 -10.04 -12.53 -9.58
N GLU A 181 -9.68 -12.99 -10.75
CA GLU A 181 -9.89 -14.39 -11.14
C GLU A 181 -8.79 -15.36 -10.78
N SER A 182 -7.65 -14.99 -10.19
CA SER A 182 -6.63 -16.02 -10.10
C SER A 182 -5.47 -15.89 -9.12
N GLU A 183 -5.59 -15.37 -7.94
CA GLU A 183 -4.64 -15.89 -6.96
C GLU A 183 -5.09 -17.32 -6.59
N SER A 184 -4.49 -18.29 -7.26
CA SER A 184 -4.76 -19.68 -6.91
C SER A 184 -4.39 -19.85 -5.43
N LYS A 185 -5.15 -20.64 -4.68
CA LYS A 185 -4.85 -21.00 -3.29
C LYS A 185 -3.38 -21.41 -3.07
N ARG A 186 -2.71 -21.87 -4.13
CA ARG A 186 -1.30 -22.23 -4.13
C ARG A 186 -0.38 -21.01 -4.04
N ILE A 187 -0.61 -19.97 -4.83
CA ILE A 187 0.20 -18.72 -4.77
C ILE A 187 0.02 -18.04 -3.43
N LEU A 188 -1.22 -17.93 -2.95
CA LEU A 188 -1.50 -17.33 -1.65
C LEU A 188 -0.78 -18.09 -0.51
N LYS A 189 -0.79 -19.43 -0.55
CA LYS A 189 -0.07 -20.26 0.42
C LYS A 189 1.43 -19.98 0.42
N VAL A 190 2.03 -19.83 -0.75
CA VAL A 190 3.47 -19.52 -0.87
C VAL A 190 3.79 -18.10 -0.42
N LYS A 191 2.96 -17.11 -0.80
CA LYS A 191 3.14 -15.72 -0.35
C LYS A 191 3.09 -15.62 1.17
N ASN A 192 2.08 -16.21 1.80
CA ASN A 192 1.94 -16.23 3.26
C ASN A 192 3.15 -16.89 3.93
N TYR A 193 3.60 -18.03 3.40
CA TYR A 193 4.79 -18.69 3.94
C TYR A 193 6.04 -17.81 3.83
N ILE A 194 6.25 -17.11 2.71
CA ILE A 194 7.38 -16.19 2.53
C ILE A 194 7.26 -15.01 3.52
N ASP A 195 6.06 -14.46 3.72
CA ASP A 195 5.83 -13.35 4.63
C ASP A 195 6.09 -13.74 6.12
N GLU A 196 5.79 -14.98 6.49
CA GLU A 196 6.06 -15.50 7.84
C GLU A 196 7.55 -15.85 8.05
N HIS A 197 8.24 -16.32 7.00
CA HIS A 197 9.60 -16.85 7.06
C HIS A 197 10.66 -16.00 6.33
N TYR A 198 10.37 -14.75 5.98
CA TYR A 198 11.24 -13.91 5.14
C TYR A 198 12.67 -13.74 5.66
N LYS A 199 12.88 -13.89 6.97
CA LYS A 199 14.21 -13.79 7.62
C LYS A 199 15.08 -15.01 7.34
N ASP A 200 14.44 -16.15 7.10
CA ASP A 200 15.09 -17.45 6.99
C ASP A 200 15.60 -17.69 5.57
N ASP A 201 16.59 -18.57 5.42
CA ASP A 201 17.00 -19.05 4.11
C ASP A 201 15.92 -20.01 3.57
N MET A 202 15.34 -19.63 2.44
CA MET A 202 14.31 -20.43 1.77
C MET A 202 14.82 -20.94 0.44
N SER A 203 14.71 -22.26 0.22
CA SER A 203 15.04 -22.85 -1.07
C SER A 203 13.83 -22.90 -2.02
N LEU A 204 14.12 -22.95 -3.32
CA LEU A 204 13.09 -23.12 -4.33
C LEU A 204 12.33 -24.44 -4.16
N GLU A 205 13.07 -25.50 -3.75
CA GLU A 205 12.53 -26.83 -3.47
C GLU A 205 11.49 -26.78 -2.35
N GLN A 206 11.82 -26.16 -1.22
CA GLN A 206 10.91 -26.00 -0.08
C GLN A 206 9.61 -25.30 -0.48
N LEU A 207 9.71 -24.22 -1.24
CA LEU A 207 8.54 -23.47 -1.69
C LEU A 207 7.69 -24.22 -2.73
N ALA A 208 8.34 -25.02 -3.59
CA ALA A 208 7.66 -25.88 -4.55
C ALA A 208 6.90 -27.03 -3.86
N ASP A 209 7.51 -27.63 -2.84
CA ASP A 209 6.92 -28.74 -2.06
C ASP A 209 5.66 -28.27 -1.32
N LEU A 210 5.61 -27.02 -0.80
CA LEU A 210 4.44 -26.44 -0.17
C LEU A 210 3.16 -26.53 -1.03
N VAL A 211 3.33 -26.52 -2.34
CA VAL A 211 2.22 -26.51 -3.31
C VAL A 211 2.16 -27.76 -4.18
N GLY A 212 2.99 -28.77 -3.87
CA GLY A 212 3.02 -30.06 -4.57
C GLY A 212 3.48 -29.94 -6.02
N MET A 213 4.48 -29.13 -6.28
CA MET A 213 5.04 -28.90 -7.63
C MET A 213 6.53 -29.22 -7.67
N THR A 214 7.04 -29.57 -8.87
CA THR A 214 8.49 -29.60 -9.07
C THR A 214 9.07 -28.17 -9.07
N PRO A 215 10.33 -27.96 -8.64
CA PRO A 215 10.95 -26.64 -8.58
C PRO A 215 10.88 -25.88 -9.92
N THR A 216 11.11 -26.56 -11.03
CA THR A 216 11.05 -25.97 -12.38
C THR A 216 9.62 -25.54 -12.75
N ALA A 217 8.64 -26.38 -12.50
CA ALA A 217 7.23 -26.05 -12.78
C ALA A 217 6.78 -24.91 -11.88
N PHE A 218 7.13 -24.93 -10.60
CA PHE A 218 6.81 -23.90 -9.64
C PHE A 218 7.43 -22.55 -9.99
N SER A 219 8.73 -22.51 -10.33
CA SER A 219 9.40 -21.26 -10.72
C SER A 219 8.71 -20.59 -11.91
N ARG A 220 8.35 -21.37 -12.95
CA ARG A 220 7.60 -20.87 -14.12
C ARG A 220 6.20 -20.39 -13.71
N TYR A 221 5.49 -21.19 -12.95
CA TYR A 221 4.14 -20.87 -12.47
C TYR A 221 4.14 -19.60 -11.61
N PHE A 222 5.04 -19.47 -10.64
CA PHE A 222 5.16 -18.31 -9.78
C PHE A 222 5.46 -17.05 -10.58
N LYS A 223 6.45 -17.10 -11.49
CA LYS A 223 6.80 -15.98 -12.37
C LYS A 223 5.63 -15.56 -13.27
N GLN A 224 4.86 -16.50 -13.80
CA GLN A 224 3.69 -16.20 -14.63
C GLN A 224 2.60 -15.48 -13.84
N ARG A 225 2.44 -15.80 -12.53
CA ARG A 225 1.38 -15.25 -11.68
C ARG A 225 1.76 -13.98 -10.94
N THR A 226 3.04 -13.76 -10.65
CA THR A 226 3.53 -12.62 -9.86
C THR A 226 4.37 -11.65 -10.69
N SER A 227 4.64 -11.96 -11.96
CA SER A 227 5.56 -11.24 -12.85
C SER A 227 7.00 -11.13 -12.32
N LYS A 228 7.31 -11.80 -11.21
CA LYS A 228 8.61 -11.81 -10.53
C LYS A 228 9.12 -13.24 -10.34
N ASN A 229 10.44 -13.43 -10.36
CA ASN A 229 10.98 -14.69 -9.87
C ASN A 229 10.94 -14.72 -8.32
N ILE A 230 11.04 -15.93 -7.76
CA ILE A 230 10.98 -16.17 -6.30
C ILE A 230 12.03 -15.35 -5.54
N SER A 231 13.27 -15.33 -6.00
CA SER A 231 14.35 -14.61 -5.33
C SER A 231 14.12 -13.10 -5.32
N GLU A 232 13.63 -12.56 -6.42
CA GLU A 232 13.23 -11.14 -6.49
C GLU A 232 12.08 -10.83 -5.54
N TYR A 233 11.10 -11.71 -5.45
CA TYR A 233 9.95 -11.55 -4.55
C TYR A 233 10.39 -11.53 -3.08
N ILE A 234 11.22 -12.51 -2.66
CA ILE A 234 11.76 -12.58 -1.29
C ILE A 234 12.58 -11.31 -0.97
N VAL A 235 13.43 -10.87 -1.90
CA VAL A 235 14.22 -9.64 -1.73
C VAL A 235 13.30 -8.43 -1.53
N ASP A 236 12.23 -8.31 -2.31
CA ASP A 236 11.29 -7.18 -2.16
C ASP A 236 10.59 -7.20 -0.80
N ILE A 237 10.17 -8.37 -0.30
CA ILE A 237 9.61 -8.53 1.05
C ILE A 237 10.63 -8.12 2.12
N ARG A 238 11.87 -8.64 2.06
CA ARG A 238 12.94 -8.28 3.01
C ARG A 238 13.23 -6.78 3.03
N LEU A 239 13.32 -6.16 1.85
CA LEU A 239 13.56 -4.71 1.73
C LEU A 239 12.40 -3.87 2.26
N GLY A 240 11.18 -4.36 2.13
CA GLY A 240 10.04 -3.72 2.72
C GLY A 240 10.08 -3.73 4.24
N HIS A 241 10.35 -4.89 4.86
CA HIS A 241 10.55 -4.97 6.31
C HIS A 241 11.72 -4.10 6.78
N ALA A 242 12.81 -4.02 5.99
CA ALA A 242 13.94 -3.12 6.29
C ALA A 242 13.52 -1.64 6.25
N ALA A 243 12.81 -1.24 5.22
CA ALA A 243 12.31 0.13 5.10
C ALA A 243 11.44 0.52 6.30
N ARG A 244 10.58 -0.40 6.73
CA ARG A 244 9.77 -0.25 7.93
C ARG A 244 10.61 -0.09 9.20
N MET A 245 11.59 -0.99 9.44
CA MET A 245 12.46 -0.89 10.62
C MET A 245 13.29 0.40 10.62
N LEU A 246 13.70 0.89 9.44
CA LEU A 246 14.36 2.19 9.32
C LEU A 246 13.51 3.36 9.82
N ILE A 247 12.20 3.28 9.61
CA ILE A 247 11.23 4.30 10.04
C ILE A 247 10.88 4.12 11.53
N ASP A 248 10.68 2.87 11.97
CA ASP A 248 10.07 2.55 13.26
C ASP A 248 11.04 2.41 14.41
N THR A 249 12.33 2.20 14.11
CA THR A 249 13.33 1.92 15.13
C THR A 249 14.56 2.81 15.03
N ALA A 250 15.30 2.92 16.12
CA ALA A 250 16.62 3.52 16.15
C ALA A 250 17.75 2.52 15.80
N ASP A 251 17.42 1.30 15.39
CA ASP A 251 18.38 0.26 15.05
C ASP A 251 19.36 0.73 13.97
N SER A 252 20.61 0.31 14.07
CA SER A 252 21.60 0.61 13.05
C SER A 252 21.23 -0.04 11.72
N VAL A 253 21.65 0.55 10.60
CA VAL A 253 21.45 -0.01 9.26
C VAL A 253 21.98 -1.44 9.14
N SER A 254 23.10 -1.73 9.81
CA SER A 254 23.67 -3.07 9.86
C SER A 254 22.78 -4.05 10.64
N THR A 255 22.25 -3.64 11.79
CA THR A 255 21.29 -4.45 12.57
C THR A 255 20.05 -4.78 11.75
N ILE A 256 19.49 -3.79 11.06
CA ILE A 256 18.31 -3.97 10.20
C ILE A 256 18.63 -4.94 9.05
N CYS A 257 19.80 -4.80 8.41
CA CYS A 257 20.24 -5.71 7.36
C CYS A 257 20.16 -7.18 7.81
N TRP A 258 20.74 -7.50 8.97
CA TRP A 258 20.75 -8.87 9.51
C TRP A 258 19.35 -9.33 9.95
N ARG A 259 18.60 -8.47 10.63
CA ARG A 259 17.24 -8.79 11.12
C ARG A 259 16.23 -9.01 9.98
N THR A 260 16.55 -8.55 8.80
CA THR A 260 15.69 -8.73 7.61
C THR A 260 16.18 -9.83 6.66
N GLY A 261 17.13 -10.66 7.11
CA GLY A 261 17.56 -11.86 6.40
C GLY A 261 18.57 -11.61 5.27
N PHE A 262 19.27 -10.48 5.26
CA PHE A 262 20.38 -10.25 4.33
C PHE A 262 21.69 -10.73 4.93
N ASN A 263 22.51 -11.42 4.13
CA ASN A 263 23.78 -12.00 4.55
C ASN A 263 24.96 -11.04 4.42
N THR A 264 24.82 -9.88 3.79
CA THR A 264 25.87 -8.86 3.69
C THR A 264 25.29 -7.45 3.57
N LEU A 265 25.92 -6.51 4.29
CA LEU A 265 25.52 -5.09 4.25
C LEU A 265 25.70 -4.46 2.87
N SER A 266 26.75 -4.87 2.13
CA SER A 266 27.01 -4.37 0.78
C SER A 266 25.89 -4.76 -0.21
N ASN A 267 25.43 -6.02 -0.17
CA ASN A 267 24.33 -6.48 -1.02
C ASN A 267 23.02 -5.80 -0.61
N PHE A 268 22.77 -5.70 0.69
CA PHE A 268 21.61 -4.98 1.24
C PHE A 268 21.56 -3.54 0.71
N ASN A 269 22.61 -2.74 0.92
CA ASN A 269 22.66 -1.33 0.50
C ASN A 269 22.47 -1.18 -1.02
N ARG A 270 23.12 -2.04 -1.81
CA ARG A 270 23.00 -2.06 -3.27
C ARG A 270 21.55 -2.33 -3.71
N LEU A 271 20.91 -3.36 -3.13
CA LEU A 271 19.54 -3.74 -3.46
C LEU A 271 18.55 -2.71 -2.95
N PHE A 272 18.76 -2.16 -1.74
CA PHE A 272 17.93 -1.12 -1.17
C PHE A 272 17.94 0.12 -2.07
N ARG A 273 19.13 0.63 -2.42
CA ARG A 273 19.26 1.78 -3.32
C ARG A 273 18.63 1.52 -4.69
N LYS A 274 18.80 0.31 -5.24
CA LYS A 274 18.20 -0.07 -6.52
C LYS A 274 16.67 -0.04 -6.47
N ARG A 275 16.04 -0.40 -5.34
CA ARG A 275 14.58 -0.52 -5.20
C ARG A 275 13.90 0.72 -4.65
N LYS A 276 14.59 1.48 -3.79
CA LYS A 276 14.03 2.66 -3.08
C LYS A 276 14.54 4.00 -3.62
N GLY A 277 15.47 3.99 -4.59
CA GLY A 277 16.04 5.21 -5.19
C GLY A 277 17.08 5.93 -4.32
N CYS A 278 17.17 5.63 -3.03
CA CYS A 278 18.08 6.25 -2.07
C CYS A 278 18.73 5.20 -1.16
N ASN A 279 19.77 5.57 -0.41
CA ASN A 279 20.36 4.64 0.56
C ASN A 279 19.51 4.54 1.85
N PRO A 280 19.74 3.52 2.70
CA PRO A 280 18.94 3.31 3.92
C PRO A 280 18.97 4.50 4.90
N THR A 281 20.09 5.19 5.02
CA THR A 281 20.23 6.35 5.93
C THR A 281 19.42 7.53 5.42
N GLU A 282 19.58 7.89 4.12
CA GLU A 282 18.77 8.89 3.46
C GLU A 282 17.26 8.59 3.55
N PHE A 283 16.92 7.32 3.40
CA PHE A 283 15.52 6.87 3.53
C PHE A 283 14.99 7.15 4.93
N ARG A 284 15.74 6.77 5.99
CA ARG A 284 15.38 7.06 7.38
C ARG A 284 15.18 8.56 7.63
N GLU A 285 16.14 9.37 7.23
CA GLU A 285 16.09 10.84 7.45
C GLU A 285 14.86 11.47 6.80
N LYS A 286 14.53 11.02 5.58
CA LYS A 286 13.39 11.53 4.82
C LYS A 286 12.04 11.17 5.47
N TYR A 287 11.93 9.97 6.06
CA TYR A 287 10.65 9.43 6.55
C TYR A 287 10.46 9.54 8.07
N GLN A 288 11.52 9.68 8.89
CA GLN A 288 11.37 9.82 10.34
C GLN A 288 10.74 11.14 10.79
N LYS A 289 10.76 12.17 9.94
CA LYS A 289 10.22 13.51 10.29
C LYS A 289 8.69 13.58 10.30
N THR A 290 7.97 12.51 9.98
CA THR A 290 6.55 12.59 9.61
C THR A 290 5.66 11.51 10.26
N LYS A 291 6.02 10.95 11.42
CA LYS A 291 5.35 9.76 11.94
C LYS A 291 4.41 10.04 13.10
N VAL A 292 3.12 9.68 12.94
CA VAL A 292 2.22 9.34 14.04
C VAL A 292 1.69 7.92 13.80
N ILE A 293 2.02 6.98 14.69
CA ILE A 293 1.41 5.64 14.73
C ILE A 293 0.32 5.67 15.79
N VAL A 294 -0.89 5.25 15.43
CA VAL A 294 -2.03 5.14 16.32
C VAL A 294 -2.40 3.65 16.50
#